data_00b7483324c90fbf1db0f6f1c31ec352
#
_entry.id   00b7483324c90fbf1db0f6f1c31ec352
#
_cell.length_a   1.000
_cell.length_b   1.000
_cell.length_c   1.000
_cell.angle_alpha   90.00
_cell.angle_beta   90.00
_cell.angle_gamma   90.00
#
_symmetry.space_group_name_H-M   'P 1'
#
loop_
_entity.id
_entity.type
_entity.pdbx_description
1 polymer ?
#
loop_
_entity_poly.entity_id
_entity_poly.type
_entity_poly.pdbx_seq_one_letter_code
_entity_poly.pdbx_strand_id
1 'polypeptide(L)'
;TYARAGLLGNPSDGYHGKTISVIVRNFWAEVVLYEWDSVDIVLAEHDRARFRSVYDLTNDVKLHGYYGGIRLIKATIKRFVEYCQVRGLKLHNRNFSVRYETNIPRQVGLAGSSSIIVSTLRCLMEFYGVQIPLEVQPTFVLAVETEELGISAGLQDRVVQCYEGMVYMDFCKK
;
A
#
# COMPACT_ATOMS: atom_id res chain seq x y z
N THR A 1 -3.52 8.49 3.66
CA THR A 1 -2.95 7.57 4.70
C THR A 1 -1.62 8.10 5.19
N TYR A 2 -1.41 8.08 6.48
CA TYR A 2 -0.20 8.61 7.09
C TYR A 2 0.89 7.56 7.28
N ALA A 3 2.12 8.03 7.45
CA ALA A 3 3.25 7.20 7.82
C ALA A 3 3.07 6.57 9.21
N ARG A 4 3.86 5.55 9.51
CA ARG A 4 3.86 4.85 10.80
C ARG A 4 5.27 4.87 11.41
N ALA A 5 5.34 5.07 12.73
CA ALA A 5 6.53 4.82 13.52
C ALA A 5 6.26 3.73 14.57
N GLY A 6 7.18 2.79 14.72
CA GLY A 6 7.18 1.85 15.83
C GLY A 6 7.75 2.52 17.09
N LEU A 7 6.97 2.58 18.16
CA LEU A 7 7.42 3.12 19.45
C LEU A 7 8.15 2.06 20.27
N LEU A 8 7.59 0.84 20.31
CA LEU A 8 8.16 -0.29 21.06
C LEU A 8 7.96 -1.58 20.28
N GLY A 9 8.90 -2.50 20.38
CA GLY A 9 8.81 -3.87 19.89
C GLY A 9 9.03 -4.05 18.38
N ASN A 10 9.34 -3.02 17.60
CA ASN A 10 9.65 -3.19 16.19
C ASN A 10 11.03 -3.85 15.98
N PRO A 11 11.19 -4.92 15.19
CA PRO A 11 10.24 -5.60 14.31
C PRO A 11 9.64 -6.92 14.86
N SER A 12 9.25 -6.97 16.14
CA SER A 12 8.78 -8.21 16.79
C SER A 12 7.53 -8.83 16.16
N ASP A 13 6.81 -8.11 15.31
CA ASP A 13 5.69 -8.67 14.53
C ASP A 13 6.07 -9.86 13.68
N GLY A 14 7.29 -9.87 13.12
CA GLY A 14 7.87 -11.02 12.41
C GLY A 14 8.26 -12.20 13.29
N TYR A 15 8.31 -12.02 14.60
CA TYR A 15 8.77 -13.01 15.58
C TYR A 15 7.73 -13.35 16.65
N HIS A 16 6.45 -13.14 16.35
CA HIS A 16 5.33 -13.38 17.27
C HIS A 16 5.37 -12.57 18.57
N GLY A 17 6.03 -11.42 18.54
CA GLY A 17 6.14 -10.52 19.67
C GLY A 17 5.01 -9.50 19.78
N LYS A 18 5.24 -8.50 20.60
CA LYS A 18 4.27 -7.42 20.85
C LYS A 18 4.85 -6.10 20.39
N THR A 19 4.01 -5.24 19.82
CA THR A 19 4.44 -3.92 19.33
C THR A 19 3.48 -2.83 19.75
N ILE A 20 4.00 -1.61 19.89
CA ILE A 20 3.20 -0.38 19.97
C ILE A 20 3.68 0.52 18.84
N SER A 21 2.76 0.95 18.00
CA SER A 21 3.05 1.82 16.87
C SER A 21 2.06 2.96 16.78
N VAL A 22 2.48 4.05 16.15
CA VAL A 22 1.72 5.29 16.07
C VAL A 22 1.76 5.86 14.64
N ILE A 23 0.69 6.54 14.26
CA ILE A 23 0.61 7.31 13.02
C ILE A 23 1.44 8.59 13.15
N VAL A 24 2.23 8.90 12.13
CA VAL A 24 3.04 10.12 12.02
C VAL A 24 2.45 11.01 10.94
N ARG A 25 1.65 11.99 11.36
CA ARG A 25 0.85 12.83 10.45
C ARG A 25 1.64 13.82 9.60
N ASN A 26 2.89 14.08 9.93
CA ASN A 26 3.80 14.93 9.14
C ASN A 26 4.14 14.31 7.77
N PHE A 27 4.02 12.99 7.66
CA PHE A 27 4.30 12.24 6.45
C PHE A 27 3.06 11.46 6.02
N TRP A 28 2.75 11.52 4.74
CA TRP A 28 1.53 10.97 4.18
C TRP A 28 1.72 10.43 2.75
N ALA A 29 0.83 9.56 2.35
CA ALA A 29 0.56 9.20 0.97
C ALA A 29 -0.91 9.53 0.67
N GLU A 30 -1.13 10.23 -0.43
CA GLU A 30 -2.45 10.59 -0.95
C GLU A 30 -2.68 9.88 -2.28
N VAL A 31 -3.87 9.35 -2.46
CA VAL A 31 -4.33 8.79 -3.73
C VAL A 31 -5.58 9.54 -4.14
N VAL A 32 -5.59 10.02 -5.37
CA VAL A 32 -6.77 10.65 -5.99
C VAL A 32 -7.25 9.72 -7.09
N LEU A 33 -8.51 9.32 -7.00
CA LEU A 33 -9.19 8.47 -7.98
C LEU A 33 -10.47 9.18 -8.41
N TYR A 34 -10.68 9.30 -9.71
CA TYR A 34 -11.88 9.93 -10.28
C TYR A 34 -12.33 9.20 -11.53
N GLU A 35 -13.61 9.29 -11.83
CA GLU A 35 -14.21 8.67 -13.03
C GLU A 35 -13.54 9.19 -14.30
N TRP A 36 -13.23 8.27 -15.23
CA TRP A 36 -12.55 8.55 -16.48
C TRP A 36 -13.01 7.58 -17.58
N ASP A 37 -12.69 7.87 -18.84
CA ASP A 37 -13.09 7.06 -19.98
C ASP A 37 -12.46 5.67 -20.02
N SER A 38 -11.25 5.56 -19.46
CA SER A 38 -10.47 4.30 -19.37
C SER A 38 -9.81 4.16 -18.00
N VAL A 39 -9.30 2.98 -17.69
CA VAL A 39 -8.46 2.83 -16.50
C VAL A 39 -7.08 3.37 -16.80
N ASP A 40 -6.72 4.50 -16.18
CA ASP A 40 -5.46 5.19 -16.35
C ASP A 40 -4.72 5.36 -15.02
N ILE A 41 -3.40 5.09 -15.01
CA ILE A 41 -2.53 5.28 -13.85
C ILE A 41 -1.52 6.35 -14.18
N VAL A 42 -1.72 7.53 -13.61
CA VAL A 42 -0.88 8.70 -13.85
C VAL A 42 0.41 8.60 -13.03
N LEU A 43 1.55 8.74 -13.71
CA LEU A 43 2.88 8.71 -13.09
C LEU A 43 3.07 9.90 -12.15
N ALA A 44 3.40 9.65 -10.89
CA ALA A 44 3.90 10.67 -9.99
C ALA A 44 5.26 11.22 -10.47
N GLU A 45 5.60 12.44 -10.10
CA GLU A 45 6.90 13.04 -10.49
C GLU A 45 8.09 12.17 -10.08
N HIS A 46 8.02 11.53 -8.92
CA HIS A 46 9.09 10.65 -8.40
C HIS A 46 9.23 9.33 -9.14
N ASP A 47 8.22 8.92 -9.92
CA ASP A 47 8.25 7.70 -10.74
C ASP A 47 8.69 7.97 -12.18
N ARG A 48 8.92 9.24 -12.52
CA ARG A 48 9.51 9.65 -13.80
C ARG A 48 11.02 9.45 -13.76
N ALA A 49 11.44 8.20 -13.78
CA ALA A 49 12.85 7.89 -13.88
C ALA A 49 13.36 8.17 -15.30
N ARG A 50 14.38 9.03 -15.41
CA ARG A 50 15.12 9.26 -16.65
C ARG A 50 16.49 8.61 -16.52
N PHE A 51 16.80 7.69 -17.42
CA PHE A 51 18.09 7.03 -17.48
C PHE A 51 18.89 7.57 -18.66
N ARG A 52 20.20 7.75 -18.49
CA ARG A 52 21.12 8.20 -19.55
C ARG A 52 21.35 7.11 -20.59
N SER A 53 21.20 5.84 -20.18
CA SER A 53 21.42 4.68 -21.02
C SER A 53 20.61 3.48 -20.51
N VAL A 54 20.49 2.44 -21.35
CA VAL A 54 19.93 1.14 -20.97
C VAL A 54 20.75 0.46 -19.88
N TYR A 55 22.04 0.76 -19.79
CA TYR A 55 22.92 0.22 -18.76
C TYR A 55 22.64 0.87 -17.39
N ASP A 56 22.42 2.18 -17.37
CA ASP A 56 22.01 2.90 -16.14
C ASP A 56 20.69 2.37 -15.62
N LEU A 57 19.69 2.18 -16.49
CA LEU A 57 18.43 1.55 -16.15
C LEU A 57 18.63 0.14 -15.58
N THR A 58 19.47 -0.67 -16.25
CA THR A 58 19.74 -2.04 -15.81
C THR A 58 20.42 -2.08 -14.45
N ASN A 59 21.35 -1.17 -14.18
CA ASN A 59 22.02 -1.05 -12.89
C ASN A 59 21.07 -0.57 -11.79
N ASP A 60 20.22 0.42 -12.09
CA ASP A 60 19.19 0.91 -11.15
C ASP A 60 18.24 -0.22 -10.75
N VAL A 61 17.74 -0.99 -11.73
CA VAL A 61 16.88 -2.15 -11.48
C VAL A 61 17.59 -3.23 -10.66
N LYS A 62 18.89 -3.48 -10.89
CA LYS A 62 19.68 -4.45 -10.11
C LYS A 62 19.89 -4.00 -8.67
N LEU A 63 20.12 -2.71 -8.44
CA LEU A 63 20.38 -2.13 -7.12
C LEU A 63 19.09 -1.92 -6.31
N HIS A 64 18.01 -1.52 -6.95
CA HIS A 64 16.80 -1.04 -6.30
C HIS A 64 15.55 -1.87 -6.64
N GLY A 65 15.64 -2.82 -7.58
CA GLY A 65 14.53 -3.60 -8.09
C GLY A 65 13.57 -2.77 -8.97
N TYR A 66 12.45 -3.35 -9.35
CA TYR A 66 11.36 -2.66 -10.04
C TYR A 66 10.60 -1.78 -9.03
N TYR A 67 11.13 -0.61 -8.74
CA TYR A 67 10.54 0.35 -7.81
C TYR A 67 9.54 1.27 -8.50
N GLY A 68 8.61 1.80 -7.71
CA GLY A 68 7.65 2.81 -8.06
C GLY A 68 6.30 2.52 -7.41
N GLY A 69 5.56 3.56 -7.06
CA GLY A 69 4.22 3.42 -6.48
C GLY A 69 3.21 2.78 -7.43
N ILE A 70 3.46 2.87 -8.74
CA ILE A 70 2.58 2.29 -9.77
C ILE A 70 2.38 0.78 -9.60
N ARG A 71 3.43 0.03 -9.31
CA ARG A 71 3.28 -1.41 -9.08
C ARG A 71 2.42 -1.72 -7.87
N LEU A 72 2.48 -0.87 -6.83
CA LEU A 72 1.65 -0.98 -5.63
C LEU A 72 0.17 -0.75 -5.99
N ILE A 73 -0.10 0.28 -6.78
CA ILE A 73 -1.45 0.58 -7.28
C ILE A 73 -1.98 -0.56 -8.15
N LYS A 74 -1.21 -1.01 -9.14
CA LYS A 74 -1.61 -2.14 -10.01
C LYS A 74 -1.93 -3.41 -9.23
N ALA A 75 -1.06 -3.78 -8.29
CA ALA A 75 -1.24 -4.96 -7.45
C ALA A 75 -2.47 -4.81 -6.54
N THR A 76 -2.72 -3.61 -5.99
CA THR A 76 -3.91 -3.32 -5.17
C THR A 76 -5.19 -3.44 -5.99
N ILE A 77 -5.24 -2.86 -7.20
CA ILE A 77 -6.39 -2.97 -8.10
C ILE A 77 -6.67 -4.43 -8.45
N LYS A 78 -5.64 -5.18 -8.87
CA LYS A 78 -5.78 -6.60 -9.20
C LYS A 78 -6.36 -7.38 -8.02
N ARG A 79 -5.75 -7.25 -6.85
CA ARG A 79 -6.20 -7.95 -5.63
C ARG A 79 -7.62 -7.56 -5.20
N PHE A 80 -7.99 -6.29 -5.37
CA PHE A 80 -9.34 -5.81 -5.07
C PHE A 80 -10.38 -6.45 -5.99
N VAL A 81 -10.11 -6.52 -7.28
CA VAL A 81 -11.00 -7.18 -8.25
C VAL A 81 -11.16 -8.67 -7.92
N GLU A 82 -10.06 -9.37 -7.65
CA GLU A 82 -10.10 -10.79 -7.27
C GLU A 82 -10.86 -11.01 -5.94
N TYR A 83 -10.65 -10.13 -4.95
CA TYR A 83 -11.41 -10.16 -3.70
C TYR A 83 -12.92 -10.03 -3.94
N CYS A 84 -13.33 -9.11 -4.80
CA CYS A 84 -14.74 -8.92 -5.17
C CYS A 84 -15.30 -10.14 -5.92
N GLN A 85 -14.56 -10.68 -6.87
CA GLN A 85 -14.96 -11.86 -7.65
C GLN A 85 -15.19 -13.09 -6.75
N VAL A 86 -14.25 -13.39 -5.86
CA VAL A 86 -14.35 -14.54 -4.92
C VAL A 86 -15.59 -14.40 -4.00
N ARG A 87 -16.00 -13.19 -3.68
CA ARG A 87 -17.17 -12.91 -2.82
C ARG A 87 -18.45 -12.64 -3.58
N GLY A 88 -18.43 -12.75 -4.91
CA GLY A 88 -19.62 -12.47 -5.75
C GLY A 88 -20.07 -11.02 -5.72
N LEU A 89 -19.18 -10.08 -5.34
CA LEU A 89 -19.48 -8.66 -5.34
C LEU A 89 -19.39 -8.11 -6.77
N LYS A 90 -20.44 -7.46 -7.23
CA LYS A 90 -20.51 -6.87 -8.57
C LYS A 90 -19.91 -5.47 -8.56
N LEU A 91 -18.91 -5.25 -9.39
CA LEU A 91 -18.37 -3.94 -9.68
C LEU A 91 -19.12 -3.31 -10.85
N HIS A 92 -19.37 -1.99 -10.79
CA HIS A 92 -19.96 -1.27 -11.92
C HIS A 92 -18.94 -1.08 -13.07
N ASN A 93 -19.40 -0.75 -14.25
CA ASN A 93 -18.59 -0.66 -15.49
C ASN A 93 -17.88 0.69 -15.68
N ARG A 94 -17.97 1.62 -14.71
CA ARG A 94 -17.28 2.91 -14.82
C ARG A 94 -15.77 2.71 -14.65
N ASN A 95 -15.01 3.40 -15.48
CA ASN A 95 -13.55 3.44 -15.42
C ASN A 95 -13.07 4.64 -14.60
N PHE A 96 -11.79 4.68 -14.26
CA PHE A 96 -11.21 5.73 -13.45
C PHE A 96 -9.78 6.05 -13.86
N SER A 97 -9.38 7.27 -13.61
CA SER A 97 -7.97 7.66 -13.55
C SER A 97 -7.53 7.71 -12.10
N VAL A 98 -6.32 7.23 -11.80
CA VAL A 98 -5.73 7.22 -10.47
C VAL A 98 -4.33 7.81 -10.49
N ARG A 99 -4.04 8.69 -9.55
CA ARG A 99 -2.70 9.23 -9.28
C ARG A 99 -2.40 9.17 -7.80
N TYR A 100 -1.11 9.15 -7.44
CA TYR A 100 -0.69 9.25 -6.05
C TYR A 100 0.41 10.28 -5.87
N GLU A 101 0.49 10.82 -4.68
CA GLU A 101 1.58 11.67 -4.19
C GLU A 101 1.97 11.21 -2.79
N THR A 102 3.23 11.39 -2.43
CA THR A 102 3.70 11.07 -1.08
C THR A 102 4.92 11.93 -0.72
N ASN A 103 4.96 12.38 0.52
CA ASN A 103 6.13 13.00 1.13
C ASN A 103 6.84 12.05 2.11
N ILE A 104 6.42 10.77 2.20
CA ILE A 104 7.08 9.78 3.03
C ILE A 104 8.43 9.45 2.41
N PRO A 105 9.55 9.69 3.13
CA PRO A 105 10.87 9.34 2.60
C PRO A 105 10.99 7.85 2.31
N ARG A 106 11.69 7.52 1.23
CA ARG A 106 11.89 6.11 0.83
C ARG A 106 12.92 5.43 1.73
N GLN A 107 12.69 4.15 2.04
CA GLN A 107 13.64 3.25 2.73
C GLN A 107 14.05 3.69 4.14
N VAL A 108 13.26 4.50 4.82
CA VAL A 108 13.53 4.94 6.20
C VAL A 108 12.66 4.25 7.25
N GLY A 109 11.92 3.20 6.88
CA GLY A 109 11.11 2.43 7.82
C GLY A 109 9.82 3.13 8.28
N LEU A 110 9.29 4.09 7.50
CA LEU A 110 8.07 4.83 7.80
C LEU A 110 6.82 4.28 7.10
N ALA A 111 6.87 3.06 6.57
CA ALA A 111 5.75 2.36 5.97
C ALA A 111 5.13 3.07 4.74
N GLY A 112 5.98 3.59 3.83
CA GLY A 112 5.53 4.34 2.64
C GLY A 112 4.78 3.46 1.63
N SER A 113 5.21 2.23 1.38
CA SER A 113 4.55 1.33 0.42
C SER A 113 3.13 0.96 0.87
N SER A 114 2.98 0.53 2.12
CA SER A 114 1.66 0.20 2.67
C SER A 114 0.74 1.43 2.77
N SER A 115 1.27 2.65 2.97
CA SER A 115 0.46 3.88 2.90
C SER A 115 -0.19 4.08 1.54
N ILE A 116 0.55 3.85 0.44
CA ILE A 116 0.01 3.95 -0.92
C ILE A 116 -1.06 2.88 -1.15
N ILE A 117 -0.81 1.63 -0.71
CA ILE A 117 -1.77 0.53 -0.86
C ILE A 117 -3.05 0.82 -0.08
N VAL A 118 -2.96 1.23 1.19
CA VAL A 118 -4.14 1.55 2.02
C VAL A 118 -4.93 2.71 1.42
N SER A 119 -4.26 3.77 0.93
CA SER A 119 -4.95 4.89 0.28
C SER A 119 -5.64 4.45 -1.01
N THR A 120 -4.99 3.62 -1.84
CA THR A 120 -5.57 3.06 -3.06
C THR A 120 -6.78 2.19 -2.74
N LEU A 121 -6.67 1.32 -1.74
CA LEU A 121 -7.76 0.45 -1.30
C LEU A 121 -8.98 1.27 -0.85
N ARG A 122 -8.80 2.33 -0.05
CA ARG A 122 -9.86 3.23 0.39
C ARG A 122 -10.56 3.89 -0.80
N CYS A 123 -9.81 4.38 -1.78
CA CYS A 123 -10.38 4.95 -3.00
C CYS A 123 -11.20 3.94 -3.80
N LEU A 124 -10.70 2.70 -3.96
CA LEU A 124 -11.43 1.65 -4.68
C LEU A 124 -12.72 1.24 -3.95
N MET A 125 -12.66 1.12 -2.62
CA MET A 125 -13.84 0.82 -1.80
C MET A 125 -14.91 1.89 -1.97
N GLU A 126 -14.54 3.16 -1.93
CA GLU A 126 -15.45 4.29 -2.10
C GLU A 126 -16.01 4.33 -3.54
N PHE A 127 -15.14 4.25 -4.54
CA PHE A 127 -15.52 4.33 -5.95
C PHE A 127 -16.52 3.24 -6.36
N TYR A 128 -16.29 2.01 -5.90
CA TYR A 128 -17.16 0.87 -6.24
C TYR A 128 -18.29 0.63 -5.22
N GLY A 129 -18.35 1.38 -4.12
CA GLY A 129 -19.32 1.17 -3.05
C GLY A 129 -19.14 -0.18 -2.33
N VAL A 130 -17.93 -0.70 -2.29
CA VAL A 130 -17.60 -1.99 -1.66
C VAL A 130 -17.05 -1.74 -0.26
N GLN A 131 -17.59 -2.45 0.73
CA GLN A 131 -17.10 -2.40 2.11
C GLN A 131 -16.25 -3.64 2.42
N ILE A 132 -14.98 -3.43 2.74
CA ILE A 132 -14.10 -4.46 3.31
C ILE A 132 -14.03 -4.21 4.81
N PRO A 133 -14.40 -5.18 5.68
CA PRO A 133 -14.32 -5.01 7.12
C PRO A 133 -12.94 -4.55 7.59
N LEU A 134 -12.89 -3.65 8.57
CA LEU A 134 -11.65 -3.03 9.02
C LEU A 134 -10.62 -4.06 9.49
N GLU A 135 -11.07 -5.12 10.15
CA GLU A 135 -10.24 -6.23 10.61
C GLU A 135 -9.60 -7.06 9.46
N VAL A 136 -10.19 -7.00 8.25
CA VAL A 136 -9.70 -7.70 7.06
C VAL A 136 -8.69 -6.85 6.28
N GLN A 137 -8.84 -5.51 6.33
CA GLN A 137 -8.01 -4.60 5.54
C GLN A 137 -6.50 -4.77 5.76
N PRO A 138 -5.96 -4.92 6.99
CA PRO A 138 -4.52 -5.11 7.19
C PRO A 138 -3.98 -6.37 6.49
N THR A 139 -4.69 -7.48 6.58
CA THR A 139 -4.31 -8.73 5.92
C THR A 139 -4.41 -8.62 4.40
N PHE A 140 -5.43 -7.92 3.89
CA PHE A 140 -5.54 -7.62 2.47
C PHE A 140 -4.32 -6.80 1.99
N VAL A 141 -3.97 -5.73 2.69
CA VAL A 141 -2.83 -4.85 2.35
C VAL A 141 -1.50 -5.62 2.41
N LEU A 142 -1.33 -6.48 3.43
CA LEU A 142 -0.15 -7.35 3.52
C LEU A 142 -0.05 -8.28 2.32
N ALA A 143 -1.14 -8.90 1.91
CA ALA A 143 -1.17 -9.84 0.79
C ALA A 143 -0.84 -9.17 -0.55
N VAL A 144 -1.17 -7.88 -0.74
CA VAL A 144 -0.71 -7.10 -1.91
C VAL A 144 0.82 -7.06 -1.98
N GLU A 145 1.50 -6.86 -0.86
CA GLU A 145 2.96 -6.79 -0.84
C GLU A 145 3.60 -8.19 -0.91
N THR A 146 3.11 -9.13 -0.13
CA THR A 146 3.76 -10.45 0.00
C THR A 146 3.40 -11.41 -1.12
N GLU A 147 2.13 -11.48 -1.51
CA GLU A 147 1.65 -12.47 -2.48
C GLU A 147 1.70 -11.93 -3.93
N GLU A 148 1.37 -10.65 -4.15
CA GLU A 148 1.38 -10.07 -5.49
C GLU A 148 2.76 -9.56 -5.91
N LEU A 149 3.51 -8.98 -4.98
CA LEU A 149 4.76 -8.31 -5.29
C LEU A 149 6.01 -9.02 -4.76
N GLY A 150 5.85 -10.09 -3.96
CA GLY A 150 6.96 -10.82 -3.36
C GLY A 150 7.80 -10.00 -2.38
N ILE A 151 7.22 -8.94 -1.80
CA ILE A 151 7.91 -8.07 -0.84
C ILE A 151 7.78 -8.68 0.54
N SER A 152 8.91 -8.92 1.22
CA SER A 152 8.89 -9.34 2.64
C SER A 152 8.33 -8.21 3.51
N ALA A 153 7.27 -8.47 4.24
CA ALA A 153 6.55 -7.49 5.04
C ALA A 153 5.84 -8.14 6.24
N GLY A 154 5.58 -7.36 7.30
CA GLY A 154 4.84 -7.78 8.48
C GLY A 154 3.51 -7.02 8.65
N LEU A 155 2.67 -7.45 9.57
CA LEU A 155 1.34 -6.87 9.78
C LEU A 155 1.36 -5.50 10.47
N GLN A 156 2.39 -5.19 11.24
CA GLN A 156 2.44 -4.00 12.11
C GLN A 156 2.06 -2.71 11.38
N ASP A 157 2.66 -2.45 10.22
CA ASP A 157 2.45 -1.23 9.43
C ASP A 157 1.00 -1.11 8.99
N ARG A 158 0.46 -2.21 8.48
CA ARG A 158 -0.87 -2.30 7.87
C ARG A 158 -1.96 -2.12 8.91
N VAL A 159 -1.79 -2.73 10.07
CA VAL A 159 -2.73 -2.56 11.20
C VAL A 159 -2.78 -1.09 11.61
N VAL A 160 -1.63 -0.47 11.90
CA VAL A 160 -1.61 0.93 12.35
C VAL A 160 -2.18 1.87 11.30
N GLN A 161 -1.90 1.66 10.03
CA GLN A 161 -2.37 2.53 8.95
C GLN A 161 -3.87 2.35 8.62
N CYS A 162 -4.42 1.16 8.86
CA CYS A 162 -5.86 0.92 8.72
C CYS A 162 -6.66 1.46 9.91
N TYR A 163 -6.20 1.19 11.14
CA TYR A 163 -6.89 1.58 12.37
C TYR A 163 -6.64 3.03 12.79
N GLU A 164 -5.49 3.57 12.40
CA GLU A 164 -5.00 4.90 12.76
C GLU A 164 -4.74 5.11 14.27
N GLY A 165 -4.17 6.27 14.64
CA GLY A 165 -3.86 6.60 16.02
C GLY A 165 -2.65 5.85 16.56
N MET A 166 -2.74 5.37 17.78
CA MET A 166 -1.76 4.55 18.49
C MET A 166 -2.35 3.17 18.70
N VAL A 167 -1.65 2.13 18.26
CA VAL A 167 -2.15 0.76 18.31
C VAL A 167 -1.16 -0.15 19.02
N TYR A 168 -1.64 -0.86 20.03
CA TYR A 168 -0.95 -2.02 20.61
C TYR A 168 -1.34 -3.27 19.83
N MET A 169 -0.36 -4.08 19.49
CA MET A 169 -0.54 -5.31 18.73
C MET A 169 0.15 -6.47 19.43
N ASP A 170 -0.54 -7.60 19.53
CA ASP A 170 -0.03 -8.85 20.06
C ASP A 170 -0.06 -9.92 18.96
N PHE A 171 1.11 -10.34 18.50
CA PHE A 171 1.30 -11.34 17.45
C PHE A 171 1.62 -12.72 17.99
N CYS A 172 1.45 -12.96 19.32
CA CYS A 172 1.65 -14.27 19.90
C CYS A 172 0.76 -15.32 19.23
N LYS A 173 1.34 -16.48 18.89
CA LYS A 173 0.55 -17.64 18.47
C LYS A 173 -0.26 -18.11 19.68
N LYS A 174 -1.55 -18.23 19.49
CA LYS A 174 -2.43 -18.90 20.42
C LYS A 174 -2.32 -20.40 20.23
#